data_16a32c20b6e45e09e8ba86e3e116261a
#
_entry.id   16a32c20b6e45e09e8ba86e3e116261a
#
_cell.length_a   1.000
_cell.length_b   1.000
_cell.length_c   1.000
_cell.angle_alpha   90.00
_cell.angle_beta   90.00
_cell.angle_gamma   90.00
#
_symmetry.space_group_name_H-M   'P 1'
#
loop_
_entity.id
_entity.type
_entity.pdbx_description
1 polymer ?
#
loop_
_entity_poly.entity_id
_entity_poly.type
_entity_poly.pdbx_seq_one_letter_code
_entity_poly.pdbx_strand_id
1 'polypeptide(L)'
;GASNSSPFSDVPYTHWAAGYVKTAVQQGWLTGYLDGSYKPDQTVTLEEAATGCLKLLGYTTEDFSGSYPYAQLALYQSLGLDTGVTASQGTTMTRRNMMYLFYNLLNADTKDGQVYAQTLGYTLNSDGEIDYLSMVSDTMEGPFVVEGSLTDIVSDANKTVYRNGYASTADAVQQYDVIYYNDSTIWAYANAVSGTYQSASPSTSSPTSVTVAGNTYEIETSEAAYALSALGGLNIGDVVTLLLGRDGKVAYALPAEDYAVSVAGVVTATGTGTYYNAVGNAYTARTITVTATDGVSYVYPCSKTSIEEGAFVSIGFGSSETDVSILRSTSVTGTVSGHTIGSKTMADDVRILDVNDTTAVRVYYSRLSGAVLEKSDVRYCAVNDAGEITDLILNDFTGDLYEYGIITSAKNESTETSISGEYTYLVGGEKQTLSTSGKSLGASVGPARLTIENGQLQSVRALEQIKNPDSITQLGVTKDGESWLFWDDCAVYLYENSDYSLLSLTELRNNLNAYDITCYYDKDTDDGGRIRIVVARPI
;
A
#
# COMPACT_ATOMS: atom_id res chain seq x y z
N GLY A 1 14.43 -39.35 21.38
CA GLY A 1 14.33 -39.12 19.96
C GLY A 1 12.99 -39.58 19.44
N ALA A 2 12.15 -38.65 18.95
CA ALA A 2 10.92 -39.05 18.28
C ALA A 2 11.28 -39.85 17.03
N SER A 3 10.76 -41.05 16.92
CA SER A 3 10.92 -41.90 15.73
C SER A 3 10.28 -41.21 14.53
N ASN A 4 11.03 -41.03 13.44
CA ASN A 4 10.55 -40.49 12.16
C ASN A 4 9.73 -41.51 11.34
N SER A 5 9.20 -42.57 11.97
CA SER A 5 8.41 -43.57 11.26
C SER A 5 7.04 -43.04 10.88
N SER A 6 6.75 -43.01 9.60
CA SER A 6 5.43 -42.78 9.05
C SER A 6 4.52 -44.00 9.26
N PRO A 7 3.19 -43.86 9.37
CA PRO A 7 2.25 -44.97 9.42
C PRO A 7 2.08 -45.69 8.08
N PHE A 8 2.69 -45.22 7.00
CA PHE A 8 2.50 -45.76 5.64
C PHE A 8 3.72 -46.54 5.17
N SER A 9 3.48 -47.71 4.56
CA SER A 9 4.53 -48.59 4.09
C SER A 9 5.37 -48.04 2.93
N ASP A 10 4.79 -47.17 2.13
CA ASP A 10 5.43 -46.48 1.00
C ASP A 10 6.15 -45.18 1.40
N VAL A 11 6.14 -44.81 2.68
CA VAL A 11 6.90 -43.69 3.25
C VAL A 11 7.82 -44.19 4.36
N PRO A 12 8.93 -44.89 4.01
CA PRO A 12 9.87 -45.42 5.01
C PRO A 12 10.54 -44.28 5.79
N TYR A 13 11.06 -44.57 6.96
CA TYR A 13 11.72 -43.59 7.84
C TYR A 13 12.91 -42.87 7.17
N THR A 14 13.47 -43.46 6.13
CA THR A 14 14.54 -42.86 5.31
C THR A 14 14.04 -41.89 4.27
N HIS A 15 12.73 -41.83 4.02
CA HIS A 15 12.14 -40.90 3.08
C HIS A 15 12.20 -39.50 3.66
N TRP A 16 12.64 -38.52 2.88
CA TRP A 16 12.83 -37.13 3.34
C TRP A 16 11.55 -36.51 3.95
N ALA A 17 10.38 -36.89 3.45
CA ALA A 17 9.08 -36.37 3.90
C ALA A 17 8.51 -37.16 5.10
N ALA A 18 9.15 -38.23 5.58
CA ALA A 18 8.55 -39.11 6.60
C ALA A 18 8.11 -38.37 7.87
N GLY A 19 8.93 -37.43 8.37
CA GLY A 19 8.60 -36.62 9.53
C GLY A 19 7.43 -35.69 9.29
N TYR A 20 7.36 -35.09 8.13
CA TYR A 20 6.27 -34.19 7.74
C TYR A 20 4.96 -34.93 7.56
N VAL A 21 4.97 -36.04 6.85
CA VAL A 21 3.80 -36.94 6.68
C VAL A 21 3.27 -37.40 8.02
N LYS A 22 4.15 -37.87 8.91
CA LYS A 22 3.77 -38.29 10.26
C LYS A 22 3.04 -37.17 11.01
N THR A 23 3.61 -35.95 11.03
CA THR A 23 3.03 -34.81 11.73
C THR A 23 1.69 -34.41 11.11
N ALA A 24 1.61 -34.31 9.79
CA ALA A 24 0.39 -33.90 9.10
C ALA A 24 -0.77 -34.90 9.33
N VAL A 25 -0.47 -36.18 9.36
CA VAL A 25 -1.47 -37.23 9.64
C VAL A 25 -1.88 -37.22 11.11
N GLN A 26 -0.94 -37.06 12.04
CA GLN A 26 -1.24 -36.96 13.47
C GLN A 26 -2.10 -35.76 13.82
N GLN A 27 -1.94 -34.66 13.11
CA GLN A 27 -2.76 -33.46 13.25
C GLN A 27 -4.09 -33.53 12.47
N GLY A 28 -4.32 -34.58 11.70
CA GLY A 28 -5.53 -34.75 10.91
C GLY A 28 -5.61 -33.85 9.64
N TRP A 29 -4.53 -33.17 9.29
CA TRP A 29 -4.49 -32.29 8.11
C TRP A 29 -4.50 -33.08 6.81
N LEU A 30 -3.78 -34.18 6.77
CA LEU A 30 -3.70 -35.09 5.64
C LEU A 30 -4.13 -36.53 6.05
N THR A 31 -4.59 -37.26 5.07
CA THR A 31 -4.96 -38.70 5.24
C THR A 31 -4.31 -39.51 4.14
N GLY A 32 -3.97 -40.75 4.41
CA GLY A 32 -3.56 -41.70 3.38
C GLY A 32 -4.75 -42.25 2.60
N TYR A 33 -4.44 -43.13 1.66
CA TYR A 33 -5.43 -43.84 0.86
C TYR A 33 -5.99 -45.06 1.61
N LEU A 34 -7.16 -45.52 1.15
CA LEU A 34 -7.84 -46.68 1.77
C LEU A 34 -7.03 -48.00 1.68
N ASP A 35 -6.09 -48.08 0.75
CA ASP A 35 -5.18 -49.22 0.59
C ASP A 35 -3.99 -49.19 1.57
N GLY A 36 -3.94 -48.18 2.46
CA GLY A 36 -2.88 -48.03 3.45
C GLY A 36 -1.61 -47.37 2.90
N SER A 37 -1.64 -46.85 1.68
CA SER A 37 -0.55 -46.07 1.08
C SER A 37 -0.73 -44.59 1.30
N TYR A 38 0.34 -43.80 1.12
CA TYR A 38 0.32 -42.33 1.12
C TYR A 38 0.58 -41.74 -0.27
N LYS A 39 1.34 -42.42 -1.09
CA LYS A 39 1.76 -42.04 -2.45
C LYS A 39 2.50 -40.71 -2.49
N PRO A 40 3.65 -40.61 -1.79
CA PRO A 40 4.38 -39.37 -1.59
C PRO A 40 4.85 -38.71 -2.88
N ASP A 41 5.05 -39.45 -3.95
CA ASP A 41 5.51 -38.96 -5.26
C ASP A 41 4.35 -38.67 -6.23
N GLN A 42 3.11 -38.87 -5.78
CA GLN A 42 1.94 -38.55 -6.61
C GLN A 42 1.74 -37.04 -6.69
N THR A 43 1.39 -36.55 -7.87
CA THR A 43 1.02 -35.14 -8.05
C THR A 43 -0.25 -34.80 -7.28
N VAL A 44 -0.31 -33.56 -6.77
CA VAL A 44 -1.45 -33.04 -5.99
C VAL A 44 -2.36 -32.21 -6.91
N THR A 45 -3.65 -32.47 -6.86
CA THR A 45 -4.65 -31.68 -7.60
C THR A 45 -5.06 -30.43 -6.81
N LEU A 46 -5.73 -29.47 -7.48
CA LEU A 46 -6.24 -28.26 -6.83
C LEU A 46 -7.16 -28.60 -5.64
N GLU A 47 -8.13 -29.50 -5.85
CA GLU A 47 -9.10 -29.86 -4.83
C GLU A 47 -8.46 -30.55 -3.60
N GLU A 48 -7.42 -31.33 -3.81
CA GLU A 48 -6.66 -31.96 -2.71
C GLU A 48 -5.88 -30.90 -1.91
N ALA A 49 -5.18 -29.99 -2.60
CA ALA A 49 -4.44 -28.90 -1.98
C ALA A 49 -5.36 -27.92 -1.23
N ALA A 50 -6.48 -27.51 -1.87
CA ALA A 50 -7.48 -26.65 -1.26
C ALA A 50 -8.08 -27.28 0.00
N THR A 51 -8.44 -28.57 -0.04
CA THR A 51 -8.97 -29.29 1.12
C THR A 51 -7.97 -29.34 2.28
N GLY A 52 -6.70 -29.53 1.99
CA GLY A 52 -5.63 -29.47 3.00
C GLY A 52 -5.54 -28.08 3.66
N CYS A 53 -5.58 -27.01 2.87
CA CYS A 53 -5.57 -25.64 3.38
C CYS A 53 -6.80 -25.33 4.24
N LEU A 54 -7.99 -25.76 3.83
CA LEU A 54 -9.21 -25.57 4.62
C LEU A 54 -9.15 -26.26 5.99
N LYS A 55 -8.55 -27.44 6.06
CA LYS A 55 -8.31 -28.12 7.35
C LYS A 55 -7.33 -27.35 8.24
N LEU A 56 -6.29 -26.73 7.67
CA LEU A 56 -5.36 -25.89 8.40
C LEU A 56 -6.06 -24.64 8.97
N LEU A 57 -7.05 -24.10 8.25
CA LEU A 57 -7.89 -22.99 8.72
C LEU A 57 -8.95 -23.41 9.75
N GLY A 58 -9.03 -24.68 10.13
CA GLY A 58 -9.93 -25.20 11.16
C GLY A 58 -11.28 -25.72 10.64
N TYR A 59 -11.46 -25.82 9.32
CA TYR A 59 -12.68 -26.38 8.75
C TYR A 59 -12.64 -27.91 8.73
N THR A 60 -13.76 -28.52 9.06
CA THR A 60 -13.95 -29.97 9.13
C THR A 60 -14.97 -30.44 8.09
N THR A 61 -15.14 -31.75 7.95
CA THR A 61 -16.15 -32.31 7.03
C THR A 61 -17.58 -31.89 7.35
N GLU A 62 -17.85 -31.50 8.58
CA GLU A 62 -19.18 -31.04 9.03
C GLU A 62 -19.51 -29.62 8.55
N ASP A 63 -18.49 -28.85 8.14
CA ASP A 63 -18.64 -27.49 7.64
C ASP A 63 -19.01 -27.45 6.16
N PHE A 64 -18.98 -28.58 5.45
CA PHE A 64 -19.25 -28.66 4.03
C PHE A 64 -20.68 -29.14 3.75
N SER A 65 -21.53 -28.25 3.29
CA SER A 65 -22.86 -28.58 2.80
C SER A 65 -22.82 -28.83 1.30
N GLY A 66 -22.56 -30.08 0.88
CA GLY A 66 -22.51 -30.43 -0.54
C GLY A 66 -21.54 -31.56 -0.85
N SER A 67 -21.46 -31.93 -2.13
CA SER A 67 -20.60 -33.02 -2.57
C SER A 67 -19.14 -32.52 -2.80
N TYR A 68 -18.19 -33.40 -2.46
CA TYR A 68 -16.78 -33.22 -2.82
C TYR A 68 -16.61 -33.28 -4.35
N PRO A 69 -15.79 -32.40 -4.97
CA PRO A 69 -14.99 -31.34 -4.36
C PRO A 69 -15.67 -29.96 -4.38
N TYR A 70 -16.91 -29.86 -4.83
CA TYR A 70 -17.56 -28.57 -5.10
C TYR A 70 -17.72 -27.70 -3.85
N ALA A 71 -18.10 -28.27 -2.73
CA ALA A 71 -18.26 -27.53 -1.48
C ALA A 71 -16.91 -26.99 -0.97
N GLN A 72 -15.84 -27.78 -1.08
CA GLN A 72 -14.49 -27.38 -0.70
C GLN A 72 -13.96 -26.27 -1.61
N LEU A 73 -14.15 -26.40 -2.93
CA LEU A 73 -13.72 -25.38 -3.88
C LEU A 73 -14.51 -24.07 -3.74
N ALA A 74 -15.79 -24.14 -3.42
CA ALA A 74 -16.59 -22.94 -3.12
C ALA A 74 -16.06 -22.20 -1.89
N LEU A 75 -15.77 -22.91 -0.80
CA LEU A 75 -15.19 -22.30 0.40
C LEU A 75 -13.76 -21.80 0.15
N TYR A 76 -12.93 -22.54 -0.57
CA TYR A 76 -11.62 -22.12 -1.01
C TYR A 76 -11.65 -20.78 -1.76
N GLN A 77 -12.61 -20.60 -2.67
CA GLN A 77 -12.81 -19.34 -3.38
C GLN A 77 -13.36 -18.23 -2.47
N SER A 78 -14.32 -18.56 -1.59
CA SER A 78 -14.91 -17.56 -0.68
C SER A 78 -13.90 -16.98 0.31
N LEU A 79 -12.87 -17.72 0.66
CA LEU A 79 -11.79 -17.27 1.54
C LEU A 79 -10.63 -16.56 0.77
N GLY A 80 -10.76 -16.35 -0.53
CA GLY A 80 -9.73 -15.71 -1.34
C GLY A 80 -8.45 -16.54 -1.54
N LEU A 81 -8.51 -17.85 -1.27
CA LEU A 81 -7.36 -18.74 -1.44
C LEU A 81 -6.98 -18.95 -2.92
N ASP A 82 -7.87 -18.60 -3.84
CA ASP A 82 -7.71 -18.72 -5.29
C ASP A 82 -6.90 -17.59 -5.93
N THR A 83 -6.53 -16.57 -5.17
CA THR A 83 -5.80 -15.39 -5.68
C THR A 83 -4.48 -15.80 -6.33
N GLY A 84 -4.31 -15.50 -7.63
CA GLY A 84 -3.11 -15.83 -8.42
C GLY A 84 -2.94 -17.32 -8.76
N VAL A 85 -3.81 -18.20 -8.25
CA VAL A 85 -3.80 -19.63 -8.57
C VAL A 85 -4.51 -19.85 -9.90
N THR A 86 -3.79 -20.41 -10.89
CA THR A 86 -4.31 -20.65 -12.24
C THR A 86 -4.82 -22.08 -12.46
N ALA A 87 -4.62 -22.97 -11.47
CA ALA A 87 -5.13 -24.34 -11.52
C ALA A 87 -6.65 -24.37 -11.44
N SER A 88 -7.27 -25.29 -12.20
CA SER A 88 -8.71 -25.60 -12.15
C SER A 88 -8.94 -27.00 -11.55
N GLN A 89 -10.20 -27.31 -11.23
CA GLN A 89 -10.58 -28.62 -10.72
C GLN A 89 -10.02 -29.77 -11.59
N GLY A 90 -9.44 -30.76 -10.94
CA GLY A 90 -8.86 -31.93 -11.60
C GLY A 90 -7.46 -31.70 -12.17
N THR A 91 -6.93 -30.48 -12.14
CA THR A 91 -5.58 -30.20 -12.65
C THR A 91 -4.53 -30.25 -11.54
N THR A 92 -3.33 -30.64 -11.92
CA THR A 92 -2.17 -30.73 -11.03
C THR A 92 -1.67 -29.34 -10.63
N MET A 93 -1.37 -29.17 -9.35
CA MET A 93 -0.76 -27.95 -8.83
C MET A 93 0.71 -27.83 -9.23
N THR A 94 1.07 -26.68 -9.79
CA THR A 94 2.47 -26.32 -10.03
C THR A 94 3.08 -25.70 -8.77
N ARG A 95 4.42 -25.63 -8.71
CA ARG A 95 5.12 -24.92 -7.62
C ARG A 95 4.67 -23.47 -7.50
N ARG A 96 4.41 -22.79 -8.63
CA ARG A 96 3.89 -21.42 -8.66
C ARG A 96 2.51 -21.35 -8.03
N ASN A 97 1.59 -22.24 -8.40
CA ASN A 97 0.26 -22.27 -7.81
C ASN A 97 0.32 -22.57 -6.29
N MET A 98 1.19 -23.47 -5.84
CA MET A 98 1.39 -23.74 -4.41
C MET A 98 1.96 -22.53 -3.66
N MET A 99 2.84 -21.76 -4.27
CA MET A 99 3.37 -20.52 -3.68
C MET A 99 2.25 -19.50 -3.44
N TYR A 100 1.41 -19.24 -4.44
CA TYR A 100 0.25 -18.36 -4.28
C TYR A 100 -0.74 -18.89 -3.23
N LEU A 101 -1.03 -20.18 -3.28
CA LEU A 101 -1.94 -20.81 -2.31
C LEU A 101 -1.44 -20.65 -0.87
N PHE A 102 -0.15 -20.88 -0.62
CA PHE A 102 0.41 -20.72 0.73
C PHE A 102 0.48 -19.28 1.17
N TYR A 103 0.77 -18.35 0.26
CA TYR A 103 0.71 -16.92 0.55
C TYR A 103 -0.71 -16.51 0.96
N ASN A 104 -1.70 -16.90 0.17
CA ASN A 104 -3.11 -16.64 0.48
C ASN A 104 -3.54 -17.28 1.79
N LEU A 105 -3.11 -18.53 2.05
CA LEU A 105 -3.40 -19.23 3.30
C LEU A 105 -2.89 -18.47 4.53
N LEU A 106 -1.67 -17.94 4.48
CA LEU A 106 -1.10 -17.18 5.60
C LEU A 106 -1.92 -15.93 5.93
N ASN A 107 -2.49 -15.28 4.91
CA ASN A 107 -3.29 -14.06 5.05
C ASN A 107 -4.79 -14.33 5.24
N ALA A 108 -5.23 -15.59 5.15
CA ALA A 108 -6.65 -15.94 5.30
C ALA A 108 -7.04 -16.01 6.79
N ASP A 109 -8.30 -15.69 7.06
CA ASP A 109 -8.89 -15.90 8.38
C ASP A 109 -9.17 -17.38 8.62
N THR A 110 -8.85 -17.85 9.81
CA THR A 110 -9.29 -19.15 10.32
C THR A 110 -10.81 -19.14 10.54
N LYS A 111 -11.40 -20.32 10.70
CA LYS A 111 -12.82 -20.44 11.05
C LYS A 111 -13.22 -19.62 12.29
N ASP A 112 -12.29 -19.41 13.21
CA ASP A 112 -12.50 -18.63 14.44
C ASP A 112 -12.26 -17.12 14.25
N GLY A 113 -11.95 -16.66 13.02
CA GLY A 113 -11.80 -15.24 12.67
C GLY A 113 -10.45 -14.62 13.03
N GLN A 114 -9.42 -15.42 13.25
CA GLN A 114 -8.05 -14.97 13.44
C GLN A 114 -7.24 -15.19 12.17
N VAL A 115 -6.40 -14.24 11.76
CA VAL A 115 -5.48 -14.44 10.62
C VAL A 115 -4.58 -15.65 10.87
N TYR A 116 -4.53 -16.59 9.92
CA TYR A 116 -3.82 -17.86 10.10
C TYR A 116 -2.34 -17.68 10.47
N ALA A 117 -1.66 -16.70 9.91
CA ALA A 117 -0.28 -16.39 10.27
C ALA A 117 -0.09 -16.11 11.77
N GLN A 118 -1.05 -15.48 12.43
CA GLN A 118 -0.98 -15.24 13.88
C GLN A 118 -1.02 -16.53 14.69
N THR A 119 -1.75 -17.54 14.22
CA THR A 119 -1.77 -18.86 14.89
C THR A 119 -0.42 -19.58 14.81
N LEU A 120 0.42 -19.18 13.85
CA LEU A 120 1.79 -19.67 13.67
C LEU A 120 2.83 -18.82 14.43
N GLY A 121 2.38 -17.77 15.15
CA GLY A 121 3.23 -16.90 15.94
C GLY A 121 3.77 -15.68 15.19
N TYR A 122 3.30 -15.41 13.97
CA TYR A 122 3.67 -14.22 13.23
C TYR A 122 2.89 -12.99 13.73
N THR A 123 3.55 -11.83 13.71
CA THR A 123 2.93 -10.56 14.05
C THR A 123 2.34 -9.90 12.81
N LEU A 124 1.31 -9.09 13.02
CA LEU A 124 0.77 -8.22 11.98
C LEU A 124 1.26 -6.79 12.19
N ASN A 125 1.45 -6.05 11.10
CA ASN A 125 1.72 -4.62 11.12
C ASN A 125 0.43 -3.82 11.44
N SER A 126 0.54 -2.49 11.49
CA SER A 126 -0.60 -1.60 11.77
C SER A 126 -1.72 -1.70 10.74
N ASP A 127 -1.43 -2.17 9.54
CA ASP A 127 -2.37 -2.30 8.44
C ASP A 127 -3.05 -3.68 8.42
N GLY A 128 -2.73 -4.54 9.39
CA GLY A 128 -3.28 -5.88 9.52
C GLY A 128 -2.61 -6.92 8.62
N GLU A 129 -1.51 -6.57 7.96
CA GLU A 129 -0.73 -7.47 7.12
C GLU A 129 0.38 -8.17 7.91
N ILE A 130 0.86 -9.30 7.40
CA ILE A 130 1.96 -10.02 8.04
C ILE A 130 3.22 -9.15 8.05
N ASP A 131 3.77 -8.94 9.23
CA ASP A 131 5.06 -8.27 9.39
C ASP A 131 6.21 -9.21 9.01
N TYR A 132 6.46 -9.34 7.71
CA TYR A 132 7.55 -10.18 7.19
C TYR A 132 8.93 -9.70 7.66
N LEU A 133 9.08 -8.41 7.99
CA LEU A 133 10.35 -7.86 8.48
C LEU A 133 10.64 -8.34 9.89
N SER A 134 9.63 -8.45 10.76
CA SER A 134 9.82 -8.99 12.11
C SER A 134 10.27 -10.46 12.08
N MET A 135 9.86 -11.23 11.07
CA MET A 135 10.24 -12.64 10.93
C MET A 135 11.74 -12.85 10.69
N VAL A 136 12.42 -11.90 10.05
CA VAL A 136 13.86 -11.96 9.77
C VAL A 136 14.69 -11.12 10.73
N SER A 137 14.06 -10.30 11.59
CA SER A 137 14.74 -9.36 12.46
C SER A 137 15.70 -10.01 13.47
N ASP A 138 15.33 -11.17 13.98
CA ASP A 138 16.15 -11.89 14.97
C ASP A 138 17.47 -12.43 14.40
N THR A 139 17.63 -12.41 13.08
CA THR A 139 18.82 -12.88 12.37
C THR A 139 19.56 -11.78 11.63
N MET A 140 19.10 -10.52 11.72
CA MET A 140 19.73 -9.37 11.06
C MET A 140 20.76 -8.70 11.95
N GLU A 141 21.95 -8.45 11.42
CA GLU A 141 22.90 -7.50 11.97
C GLU A 141 22.66 -6.10 11.39
N GLY A 142 22.82 -5.06 12.18
CA GLY A 142 22.62 -3.66 11.78
C GLY A 142 21.72 -2.90 12.76
N PRO A 143 21.38 -1.62 12.44
CA PRO A 143 21.72 -0.91 11.19
C PRO A 143 23.17 -0.48 11.08
N PHE A 144 23.71 -0.46 9.87
CA PHE A 144 25.01 0.13 9.53
C PHE A 144 24.82 1.17 8.42
N VAL A 145 25.57 2.23 8.45
CA VAL A 145 25.55 3.28 7.42
C VAL A 145 26.72 3.08 6.46
N VAL A 146 26.44 3.11 5.17
CA VAL A 146 27.46 3.04 4.14
C VAL A 146 28.14 4.42 4.01
N GLU A 147 29.25 4.63 4.70
CA GLU A 147 30.02 5.87 4.60
C GLU A 147 30.96 5.89 3.39
N GLY A 148 31.52 4.75 3.02
CA GLY A 148 32.40 4.57 1.88
C GLY A 148 31.86 3.53 0.90
N SER A 149 32.21 2.27 1.12
CA SER A 149 31.83 1.14 0.28
C SER A 149 31.06 0.08 1.07
N LEU A 150 30.12 -0.59 0.43
CA LEU A 150 29.42 -1.74 1.02
C LEU A 150 30.41 -2.81 1.54
N THR A 151 31.54 -3.00 0.86
CA THR A 151 32.57 -3.98 1.23
C THR A 151 33.30 -3.62 2.52
N ASP A 152 33.22 -2.37 3.00
CA ASP A 152 33.77 -1.97 4.29
C ASP A 152 32.94 -2.56 5.45
N ILE A 153 31.70 -2.92 5.21
CA ILE A 153 30.76 -3.46 6.19
C ILE A 153 30.55 -4.95 5.97
N VAL A 154 30.31 -5.37 4.72
CA VAL A 154 30.00 -6.75 4.36
C VAL A 154 31.05 -7.28 3.41
N SER A 155 31.88 -8.20 3.88
CA SER A 155 33.03 -8.75 3.10
C SER A 155 32.63 -9.69 1.97
N ASP A 156 31.43 -10.30 2.02
CA ASP A 156 30.91 -11.21 1.00
C ASP A 156 29.86 -10.53 0.14
N ALA A 157 30.24 -10.14 -1.06
CA ALA A 157 29.36 -9.50 -2.05
C ALA A 157 28.40 -10.46 -2.77
N ASN A 158 28.50 -11.78 -2.54
CA ASN A 158 27.63 -12.78 -3.21
C ASN A 158 26.28 -12.97 -2.52
N LYS A 159 25.96 -12.16 -1.51
CA LYS A 159 24.66 -12.19 -0.85
C LYS A 159 23.56 -11.64 -1.78
N THR A 160 22.35 -12.12 -1.58
CA THR A 160 21.17 -11.52 -2.22
C THR A 160 20.96 -10.11 -1.69
N VAL A 161 20.77 -9.13 -2.57
CA VAL A 161 20.59 -7.73 -2.20
C VAL A 161 19.17 -7.28 -2.49
N TYR A 162 18.55 -6.65 -1.49
CA TYR A 162 17.31 -5.89 -1.65
C TYR A 162 17.58 -4.43 -1.31
N ARG A 163 17.10 -3.51 -2.16
CA ARG A 163 17.18 -2.07 -1.89
C ARG A 163 15.78 -1.48 -1.91
N ASN A 164 15.40 -0.80 -0.83
CA ASN A 164 14.03 -0.28 -0.61
C ASN A 164 12.93 -1.36 -0.84
N GLY A 165 13.22 -2.62 -0.48
CA GLY A 165 12.30 -3.74 -0.64
C GLY A 165 12.29 -4.42 -2.01
N TYR A 166 13.06 -3.93 -2.97
CA TYR A 166 13.14 -4.50 -4.33
C TYR A 166 14.44 -5.27 -4.55
N ALA A 167 14.37 -6.36 -5.30
CA ALA A 167 15.56 -7.13 -5.69
C ALA A 167 16.56 -6.23 -6.42
N SER A 168 17.82 -6.29 -6.01
CA SER A 168 18.86 -5.37 -6.45
C SER A 168 20.23 -6.05 -6.50
N THR A 169 21.28 -5.25 -6.66
CA THR A 169 22.67 -5.71 -6.71
C THR A 169 23.54 -4.94 -5.70
N ALA A 170 24.71 -5.49 -5.35
CA ALA A 170 25.64 -4.83 -4.47
C ALA A 170 26.10 -3.46 -5.00
N ASP A 171 26.24 -3.32 -6.33
CA ASP A 171 26.66 -2.08 -6.98
C ASP A 171 25.58 -0.96 -6.91
N ALA A 172 24.33 -1.33 -6.65
CA ALA A 172 23.23 -0.37 -6.48
C ALA A 172 23.20 0.27 -5.08
N VAL A 173 23.88 -0.32 -4.10
CA VAL A 173 24.01 0.24 -2.74
C VAL A 173 24.93 1.45 -2.79
N GLN A 174 24.44 2.58 -2.26
CA GLN A 174 25.12 3.88 -2.35
C GLN A 174 25.57 4.37 -0.98
N GLN A 175 26.46 5.36 -0.99
CA GLN A 175 26.82 6.10 0.20
C GLN A 175 25.56 6.67 0.86
N TYR A 176 25.51 6.56 2.20
CA TYR A 176 24.40 6.94 3.07
C TYR A 176 23.17 6.03 3.01
N ASP A 177 23.19 4.91 2.28
CA ASP A 177 22.22 3.85 2.49
C ASP A 177 22.42 3.24 3.90
N VAL A 178 21.31 2.91 4.55
CA VAL A 178 21.30 2.16 5.82
C VAL A 178 21.11 0.69 5.51
N ILE A 179 22.03 -0.16 5.96
CA ILE A 179 22.00 -1.58 5.65
C ILE A 179 21.83 -2.45 6.90
N TYR A 180 21.16 -3.56 6.69
CA TYR A 180 21.08 -4.72 7.58
C TYR A 180 21.53 -5.94 6.78
N TYR A 181 22.14 -6.91 7.40
CA TYR A 181 22.52 -8.13 6.70
C TYR A 181 22.47 -9.36 7.60
N ASN A 182 22.42 -10.52 6.98
CA ASN A 182 22.66 -11.81 7.60
C ASN A 182 23.60 -12.66 6.71
N ASP A 183 23.68 -13.96 6.95
CA ASP A 183 24.58 -14.86 6.20
C ASP A 183 24.30 -14.89 4.69
N SER A 184 23.06 -14.65 4.27
CA SER A 184 22.61 -14.83 2.87
C SER A 184 22.15 -13.56 2.17
N THR A 185 21.80 -12.52 2.93
CA THR A 185 21.03 -11.38 2.39
C THR A 185 21.52 -10.06 2.95
N ILE A 186 21.46 -9.02 2.12
CA ILE A 186 21.66 -7.61 2.47
C ILE A 186 20.38 -6.85 2.17
N TRP A 187 19.88 -6.08 3.13
CA TRP A 187 18.77 -5.15 2.97
C TRP A 187 19.30 -3.73 3.10
N ALA A 188 19.18 -2.96 2.02
CA ALA A 188 19.59 -1.56 1.96
C ALA A 188 18.37 -0.64 1.91
N TYR A 189 18.41 0.45 2.67
CA TYR A 189 17.36 1.45 2.73
C TYR A 189 17.95 2.81 2.39
N ALA A 190 17.49 3.41 1.30
CA ALA A 190 17.87 4.74 0.84
C ALA A 190 16.87 5.81 1.32
N ASN A 191 16.36 5.67 2.53
CA ASN A 191 15.37 6.57 3.09
C ASN A 191 16.06 7.64 3.94
N ALA A 192 15.85 8.91 3.59
CA ALA A 192 16.39 10.02 4.33
C ALA A 192 15.39 11.17 4.39
N VAL A 193 15.46 11.95 5.48
CA VAL A 193 14.65 13.14 5.66
C VAL A 193 15.57 14.30 6.00
N SER A 194 15.50 15.38 5.21
CA SER A 194 16.24 16.61 5.46
C SER A 194 15.29 17.71 5.92
N GLY A 195 15.72 18.53 6.87
CA GLY A 195 14.94 19.63 7.40
C GLY A 195 15.48 20.21 8.69
N THR A 196 14.78 21.21 9.22
CA THR A 196 15.17 21.83 10.48
C THR A 196 14.92 20.89 11.66
N TYR A 197 15.92 20.70 12.49
CA TYR A 197 15.83 19.99 13.78
C TYR A 197 15.03 20.86 14.76
N GLN A 198 13.81 20.48 15.07
CA GLN A 198 12.84 21.32 15.80
C GLN A 198 12.81 21.01 17.29
N SER A 199 12.86 19.75 17.67
CA SER A 199 12.78 19.33 19.07
C SER A 199 13.32 17.93 19.30
N ALA A 200 13.62 17.63 20.57
CA ALA A 200 14.06 16.32 21.05
C ALA A 200 13.22 15.88 22.26
N SER A 201 12.92 14.61 22.35
CA SER A 201 12.19 14.03 23.49
C SER A 201 12.96 12.81 24.02
N PRO A 202 13.01 12.60 25.35
CA PRO A 202 12.45 13.44 26.41
C PRO A 202 13.26 14.71 26.70
N SER A 203 14.51 14.79 26.21
CA SER A 203 15.39 15.96 26.37
C SER A 203 16.49 15.95 25.32
N THR A 204 17.15 17.12 25.14
CA THR A 204 18.33 17.24 24.28
C THR A 204 19.57 16.55 24.84
N SER A 205 19.62 16.23 26.13
CA SER A 205 20.76 15.52 26.74
C SER A 205 20.74 14.01 26.47
N SER A 206 19.55 13.44 26.27
CA SER A 206 19.38 12.02 25.99
C SER A 206 18.13 11.81 25.12
N PRO A 207 18.19 12.15 23.83
CA PRO A 207 17.03 12.03 22.97
C PRO A 207 16.75 10.57 22.61
N THR A 208 15.49 10.17 22.64
CA THR A 208 14.98 8.89 22.11
C THR A 208 14.14 9.10 20.86
N SER A 209 13.68 10.33 20.63
CA SER A 209 13.04 10.76 19.41
C SER A 209 13.33 12.24 19.10
N VAL A 210 13.24 12.61 17.85
CA VAL A 210 13.46 13.97 17.36
C VAL A 210 12.39 14.37 16.36
N THR A 211 12.10 15.68 16.29
CA THR A 211 11.20 16.23 15.29
C THR A 211 12.02 16.99 14.23
N VAL A 212 11.87 16.57 12.97
CA VAL A 212 12.51 17.17 11.81
C VAL A 212 11.47 17.31 10.70
N ALA A 213 11.44 18.45 10.04
CA ALA A 213 10.48 18.75 8.96
C ALA A 213 9.01 18.47 9.35
N GLY A 214 8.64 18.75 10.59
CA GLY A 214 7.28 18.57 11.13
C GLY A 214 6.90 17.16 11.57
N ASN A 215 7.74 16.15 11.35
CA ASN A 215 7.49 14.77 11.73
C ASN A 215 8.43 14.31 12.85
N THR A 216 7.93 13.44 13.72
CA THR A 216 8.70 12.87 14.82
C THR A 216 9.22 11.48 14.45
N TYR A 217 10.52 11.28 14.68
CA TYR A 217 11.25 10.04 14.37
C TYR A 217 11.85 9.46 15.64
N GLU A 218 11.63 8.19 15.89
CA GLU A 218 12.34 7.44 16.93
C GLU A 218 13.80 7.21 16.53
N ILE A 219 14.70 7.18 17.51
CA ILE A 219 16.11 6.94 17.28
C ILE A 219 16.42 5.46 17.49
N GLU A 220 17.08 4.84 16.52
CA GLU A 220 17.40 3.41 16.56
C GLU A 220 18.80 3.13 17.17
N THR A 221 19.77 4.02 16.94
CA THR A 221 21.17 3.79 17.33
C THR A 221 21.63 4.77 18.40
N SER A 222 22.58 4.33 19.22
CA SER A 222 23.27 5.20 20.20
C SER A 222 24.11 6.28 19.51
N GLU A 223 24.60 6.01 18.32
CA GLU A 223 25.39 6.95 17.52
C GLU A 223 24.52 8.12 17.03
N ALA A 224 23.33 7.83 16.48
CA ALA A 224 22.37 8.86 16.11
C ALA A 224 21.88 9.65 17.34
N ALA A 225 21.62 8.96 18.46
CA ALA A 225 21.24 9.63 19.72
C ALA A 225 22.34 10.58 20.22
N TYR A 226 23.60 10.18 20.12
CA TYR A 226 24.72 11.05 20.48
C TYR A 226 24.85 12.25 19.54
N ALA A 227 24.81 12.03 18.22
CA ALA A 227 24.92 13.11 17.23
C ALA A 227 23.82 14.18 17.41
N LEU A 228 22.59 13.76 17.75
CA LEU A 228 21.42 14.63 17.97
C LEU A 228 21.32 15.14 19.41
N SER A 229 22.23 14.74 20.30
CA SER A 229 22.27 15.25 21.68
C SER A 229 23.02 16.58 21.77
N ALA A 230 22.84 17.28 22.88
CA ALA A 230 23.56 18.51 23.18
C ALA A 230 25.11 18.38 23.18
N LEU A 231 25.64 17.15 23.20
CA LEU A 231 27.07 16.84 23.16
C LEU A 231 27.56 16.46 21.76
N GLY A 232 26.64 16.12 20.84
CA GLY A 232 26.98 15.50 19.55
C GLY A 232 27.21 16.47 18.39
N GLY A 233 26.97 17.75 18.57
CA GLY A 233 27.22 18.79 17.57
C GLY A 233 26.05 19.18 16.67
N LEU A 234 24.99 18.39 16.59
CA LEU A 234 23.72 18.77 15.91
C LEU A 234 22.76 19.36 16.94
N ASN A 235 22.37 20.61 16.74
CA ASN A 235 21.57 21.35 17.70
C ASN A 235 20.17 21.65 17.16
N ILE A 236 19.22 21.88 18.06
CA ILE A 236 17.89 22.41 17.67
C ILE A 236 18.11 23.74 16.96
N GLY A 237 17.51 23.85 15.75
CA GLY A 237 17.68 24.97 14.84
C GLY A 237 18.58 24.67 13.64
N ASP A 238 19.43 23.64 13.70
CA ASP A 238 20.27 23.23 12.58
C ASP A 238 19.42 22.56 11.49
N VAL A 239 19.89 22.65 10.24
CA VAL A 239 19.33 21.86 9.14
C VAL A 239 20.09 20.56 9.04
N VAL A 240 19.39 19.46 9.28
CA VAL A 240 19.97 18.12 9.41
C VAL A 240 19.37 17.16 8.39
N THR A 241 20.08 16.07 8.14
CA THR A 241 19.56 14.90 7.44
C THR A 241 19.54 13.71 8.39
N LEU A 242 18.39 13.07 8.50
CA LEU A 242 18.21 11.82 9.21
C LEU A 242 18.25 10.67 8.20
N LEU A 243 19.14 9.71 8.40
CA LEU A 243 19.16 8.46 7.63
C LEU A 243 18.29 7.43 8.35
N LEU A 244 17.25 6.95 7.66
CA LEU A 244 16.24 6.09 8.26
C LEU A 244 16.49 4.62 7.92
N GLY A 245 16.39 3.76 8.94
CA GLY A 245 16.45 2.32 8.79
C GLY A 245 15.11 1.72 8.32
N ARG A 246 15.02 0.40 8.37
CA ARG A 246 13.90 -0.40 7.89
C ARG A 246 12.54 -0.03 8.48
N ASP A 247 12.50 0.39 9.75
CA ASP A 247 11.27 0.75 10.47
C ASP A 247 11.02 2.27 10.47
N GLY A 248 11.72 3.01 9.61
CA GLY A 248 11.62 4.47 9.56
C GLY A 248 12.26 5.17 10.78
N LYS A 249 13.07 4.45 11.56
CA LYS A 249 13.78 4.98 12.72
C LYS A 249 15.13 5.55 12.30
N VAL A 250 15.64 6.51 13.06
CA VAL A 250 16.89 7.20 12.77
C VAL A 250 18.08 6.28 13.10
N ALA A 251 18.76 5.82 12.06
CA ALA A 251 20.00 5.04 12.19
C ALA A 251 21.24 5.93 12.28
N TYR A 252 21.20 7.11 11.65
CA TYR A 252 22.29 8.08 11.65
C TYR A 252 21.76 9.49 11.40
N ALA A 253 22.50 10.51 11.83
CA ALA A 253 22.16 11.91 11.58
C ALA A 253 23.43 12.71 11.23
N LEU A 254 23.30 13.60 10.25
CA LEU A 254 24.39 14.45 9.76
C LEU A 254 23.88 15.84 9.36
N PRO A 255 24.79 16.86 9.24
CA PRO A 255 24.42 18.14 8.69
C PRO A 255 23.88 18.01 7.26
N ALA A 256 22.85 18.77 6.90
CA ALA A 256 22.30 18.75 5.54
C ALA A 256 23.28 19.28 4.48
N GLU A 257 24.32 20.03 4.88
CA GLU A 257 25.38 20.47 3.98
C GLU A 257 26.28 19.31 3.50
N ASP A 258 26.42 18.25 4.30
CA ASP A 258 27.18 17.06 3.93
C ASP A 258 26.39 16.12 3.03
N TYR A 259 25.12 15.98 3.30
CA TYR A 259 24.18 15.20 2.50
C TYR A 259 22.75 15.67 2.74
N ALA A 260 22.01 15.93 1.68
CA ALA A 260 20.59 16.28 1.76
C ALA A 260 19.80 15.65 0.61
N VAL A 261 18.54 15.35 0.88
CA VAL A 261 17.57 14.83 -0.10
C VAL A 261 16.60 15.94 -0.47
N SER A 262 16.65 16.38 -1.73
CA SER A 262 15.68 17.33 -2.24
C SER A 262 14.27 16.73 -2.30
N VAL A 263 13.26 17.58 -2.08
CA VAL A 263 11.86 17.18 -2.05
C VAL A 263 11.11 17.91 -3.17
N ALA A 264 10.26 17.18 -3.90
CA ALA A 264 9.30 17.76 -4.82
C ALA A 264 7.88 17.42 -4.36
N GLY A 265 6.96 18.38 -4.43
CA GLY A 265 5.59 18.16 -3.99
C GLY A 265 4.69 19.37 -4.19
N VAL A 266 3.52 19.33 -3.55
CA VAL A 266 2.51 20.39 -3.57
C VAL A 266 2.34 20.98 -2.17
N VAL A 267 2.18 22.30 -2.09
CA VAL A 267 1.85 23.00 -0.83
C VAL A 267 0.38 22.75 -0.50
N THR A 268 0.12 22.05 0.57
CA THR A 268 -1.24 21.68 1.01
C THR A 268 -1.78 22.57 2.11
N ALA A 269 -0.90 23.27 2.84
CA ALA A 269 -1.29 24.26 3.84
C ALA A 269 -0.19 25.30 4.07
N THR A 270 -0.59 26.45 4.58
CA THR A 270 0.32 27.48 5.09
C THR A 270 0.03 27.76 6.56
N GLY A 271 1.05 28.20 7.31
CA GLY A 271 0.89 28.43 8.73
C GLY A 271 2.08 29.17 9.34
N THR A 272 2.23 29.02 10.64
CA THR A 272 3.38 29.52 11.41
C THR A 272 3.90 28.46 12.36
N GLY A 273 5.20 28.46 12.61
CA GLY A 273 5.85 27.55 13.55
C GLY A 273 6.91 28.27 14.40
N THR A 274 7.21 27.69 15.55
CA THR A 274 8.30 28.17 16.42
C THR A 274 9.58 27.43 16.08
N TYR A 275 10.63 28.19 15.82
CA TYR A 275 11.97 27.71 15.51
C TYR A 275 12.99 28.34 16.45
N TYR A 276 14.19 27.82 16.45
CA TYR A 276 15.30 28.32 17.27
C TYR A 276 16.47 28.71 16.38
N ASN A 277 17.12 29.83 16.70
CA ASN A 277 18.33 30.24 16.01
C ASN A 277 19.57 29.56 16.63
N ALA A 278 20.75 29.74 16.01
CA ALA A 278 22.00 29.13 16.44
C ALA A 278 22.43 29.45 17.89
N VAL A 279 21.89 30.51 18.51
CA VAL A 279 22.13 30.87 19.92
C VAL A 279 21.00 30.43 20.84
N GLY A 280 20.05 29.61 20.35
CA GLY A 280 18.98 29.02 21.13
C GLY A 280 17.78 29.93 21.41
N ASN A 281 17.68 31.09 20.77
CA ASN A 281 16.53 31.98 20.89
C ASN A 281 15.38 31.55 19.99
N ALA A 282 14.18 31.45 20.58
CA ALA A 282 12.98 31.13 19.84
C ALA A 282 12.55 32.31 18.95
N TYR A 283 12.06 31.99 17.76
CA TYR A 283 11.40 32.93 16.85
C TYR A 283 10.25 32.26 16.11
N THR A 284 9.30 33.04 15.62
CA THR A 284 8.19 32.53 14.81
C THR A 284 8.50 32.72 13.33
N ALA A 285 8.35 31.67 12.55
CA ALA A 285 8.48 31.71 11.10
C ALA A 285 7.17 31.30 10.41
N ARG A 286 6.93 31.89 9.23
CA ARG A 286 5.92 31.37 8.32
C ARG A 286 6.35 29.99 7.84
N THR A 287 5.39 29.06 7.75
CA THR A 287 5.62 27.68 7.30
C THR A 287 4.74 27.34 6.10
N ILE A 288 5.20 26.38 5.34
CA ILE A 288 4.43 25.65 4.34
C ILE A 288 4.41 24.16 4.71
N THR A 289 3.27 23.52 4.52
CA THR A 289 3.16 22.05 4.55
C THR A 289 3.19 21.57 3.11
N VAL A 290 4.12 20.67 2.81
CA VAL A 290 4.31 20.09 1.48
C VAL A 290 4.02 18.61 1.52
N THR A 291 3.03 18.15 0.74
CA THR A 291 2.88 16.73 0.47
C THR A 291 3.81 16.36 -0.68
N ALA A 292 4.80 15.56 -0.39
CA ALA A 292 5.86 15.19 -1.32
C ALA A 292 5.48 13.97 -2.19
N THR A 293 6.30 13.69 -3.21
CA THR A 293 6.08 12.54 -4.13
C THR A 293 6.08 11.18 -3.43
N ASP A 294 6.66 11.06 -2.23
CA ASP A 294 6.57 9.88 -1.37
C ASP A 294 5.22 9.75 -0.64
N GLY A 295 4.33 10.74 -0.78
CA GLY A 295 3.03 10.79 -0.13
C GLY A 295 3.07 11.31 1.32
N VAL A 296 4.24 11.65 1.85
CA VAL A 296 4.40 12.18 3.21
C VAL A 296 4.29 13.69 3.21
N SER A 297 3.66 14.24 4.25
CA SER A 297 3.57 15.69 4.45
C SER A 297 4.71 16.16 5.36
N TYR A 298 5.42 17.18 4.88
CA TYR A 298 6.53 17.82 5.58
C TYR A 298 6.24 19.29 5.83
N VAL A 299 6.74 19.84 6.92
CA VAL A 299 6.60 21.26 7.27
C VAL A 299 7.96 21.94 7.18
N TYR A 300 8.02 23.00 6.38
CA TYR A 300 9.24 23.77 6.18
C TYR A 300 9.03 25.26 6.47
N PRO A 301 9.99 25.95 7.10
CA PRO A 301 9.98 27.41 7.15
C PRO A 301 10.12 27.96 5.74
N CYS A 302 9.30 28.94 5.40
CA CYS A 302 9.30 29.61 4.09
C CYS A 302 8.87 31.05 4.23
N SER A 303 9.79 31.98 4.09
CA SER A 303 9.54 33.42 4.16
C SER A 303 8.92 33.99 2.87
N LYS A 304 8.96 33.24 1.76
CA LYS A 304 8.44 33.65 0.46
C LYS A 304 6.90 33.64 0.46
N THR A 305 6.28 34.81 0.61
CA THR A 305 4.82 34.94 0.65
C THR A 305 4.14 34.61 -0.69
N SER A 306 4.89 34.56 -1.78
CA SER A 306 4.40 34.15 -3.11
C SER A 306 4.21 32.64 -3.25
N ILE A 307 4.69 31.83 -2.28
CA ILE A 307 4.45 30.41 -2.21
C ILE A 307 3.20 30.20 -1.38
N GLU A 308 2.11 29.84 -2.02
CA GLU A 308 0.77 29.66 -1.42
C GLU A 308 0.29 28.22 -1.59
N GLU A 309 -0.84 27.89 -0.98
CA GLU A 309 -1.51 26.60 -1.14
C GLU A 309 -1.79 26.29 -2.62
N GLY A 310 -1.63 25.03 -3.02
CA GLY A 310 -1.72 24.59 -4.42
C GLY A 310 -0.44 24.82 -5.24
N ALA A 311 0.56 25.53 -4.72
CA ALA A 311 1.83 25.71 -5.42
C ALA A 311 2.64 24.41 -5.46
N PHE A 312 3.18 24.08 -6.63
CA PHE A 312 4.15 22.99 -6.77
C PHE A 312 5.56 23.51 -6.48
N VAL A 313 6.26 22.86 -5.57
CA VAL A 313 7.54 23.33 -5.05
C VAL A 313 8.62 22.25 -5.09
N SER A 314 9.85 22.73 -5.20
CA SER A 314 11.07 21.96 -4.93
C SER A 314 11.72 22.54 -3.68
N ILE A 315 12.11 21.65 -2.76
CA ILE A 315 12.79 22.00 -1.51
C ILE A 315 14.23 21.52 -1.60
N GLY A 316 15.17 22.46 -1.49
CA GLY A 316 16.59 22.20 -1.32
C GLY A 316 17.05 22.61 0.07
N PHE A 317 18.21 22.10 0.48
CA PHE A 317 18.75 22.34 1.82
C PHE A 317 20.19 22.84 1.73
N GLY A 318 20.47 23.96 2.39
CA GLY A 318 21.82 24.48 2.62
C GLY A 318 22.23 24.28 4.06
N SER A 319 23.39 24.83 4.42
CA SER A 319 23.95 24.70 5.78
C SER A 319 23.09 25.30 6.89
N SER A 320 22.30 26.32 6.58
CA SER A 320 21.48 27.03 7.58
C SER A 320 20.06 27.34 7.12
N GLU A 321 19.71 27.06 5.87
CA GLU A 321 18.44 27.47 5.29
C GLU A 321 17.82 26.35 4.44
N THR A 322 16.49 26.33 4.47
CA THR A 322 15.66 25.58 3.53
C THR A 322 15.36 26.49 2.33
N ASP A 323 15.77 26.10 1.13
CA ASP A 323 15.46 26.84 -0.09
C ASP A 323 14.21 26.26 -0.76
N VAL A 324 13.15 27.09 -0.80
CA VAL A 324 11.89 26.76 -1.47
C VAL A 324 11.82 27.47 -2.80
N SER A 325 11.63 26.72 -3.87
CA SER A 325 11.47 27.27 -5.22
C SER A 325 10.27 26.63 -5.93
N ILE A 326 9.72 27.38 -6.91
CA ILE A 326 8.64 26.85 -7.76
C ILE A 326 9.19 25.72 -8.63
N LEU A 327 8.49 24.59 -8.61
CA LEU A 327 8.83 23.41 -9.39
C LEU A 327 8.55 23.67 -10.88
N ARG A 328 9.57 23.46 -11.71
CA ARG A 328 9.42 23.58 -13.16
C ARG A 328 8.58 22.41 -13.68
N SER A 329 7.68 22.72 -14.60
CA SER A 329 6.88 21.70 -15.27
C SER A 329 7.74 20.85 -16.21
N THR A 330 7.65 19.55 -16.07
CA THR A 330 8.24 18.55 -16.96
C THR A 330 7.21 17.47 -17.22
N SER A 331 7.30 16.75 -18.31
CA SER A 331 6.30 15.76 -18.67
C SER A 331 6.92 14.49 -19.26
N VAL A 332 6.17 13.41 -19.17
CA VAL A 332 6.38 12.16 -19.87
C VAL A 332 5.03 11.71 -20.44
N THR A 333 5.02 11.08 -21.60
CA THR A 333 3.79 10.66 -22.28
C THR A 333 3.90 9.22 -22.77
N GLY A 334 2.77 8.57 -22.91
CA GLY A 334 2.67 7.24 -23.49
C GLY A 334 1.90 6.24 -22.63
N THR A 335 1.74 5.05 -23.14
CA THR A 335 1.05 3.97 -22.45
C THR A 335 1.90 3.45 -21.29
N VAL A 336 1.25 3.26 -20.14
CA VAL A 336 1.86 2.66 -18.95
C VAL A 336 1.75 1.13 -19.04
N SER A 337 2.87 0.45 -19.04
CA SER A 337 2.96 -1.01 -19.06
C SER A 337 4.05 -1.50 -18.12
N GLY A 338 3.67 -2.14 -17.02
CA GLY A 338 4.60 -2.52 -15.96
C GLY A 338 5.40 -1.30 -15.49
N HIS A 339 6.74 -1.40 -15.55
CA HIS A 339 7.67 -0.33 -15.16
C HIS A 339 8.00 0.66 -16.29
N THR A 340 7.15 0.80 -17.31
CA THR A 340 7.42 1.74 -18.41
C THR A 340 6.27 2.72 -18.63
N ILE A 341 6.61 3.94 -19.04
CA ILE A 341 5.70 4.95 -19.59
C ILE A 341 6.21 5.28 -20.98
N GLY A 342 5.51 4.81 -22.01
CA GLY A 342 5.99 4.89 -23.38
C GLY A 342 7.36 4.21 -23.53
N SER A 343 8.39 4.97 -23.90
CA SER A 343 9.77 4.48 -24.02
C SER A 343 10.65 4.68 -22.78
N LYS A 344 10.11 5.24 -21.69
CA LYS A 344 10.85 5.53 -20.47
C LYS A 344 10.60 4.47 -19.43
N THR A 345 11.67 4.03 -18.76
CA THR A 345 11.60 3.10 -17.64
C THR A 345 11.39 3.87 -16.34
N MET A 346 10.55 3.36 -15.45
CA MET A 346 10.43 3.82 -14.07
C MET A 346 11.39 3.04 -13.19
N ALA A 347 12.01 3.71 -12.22
CA ALA A 347 12.74 3.03 -11.16
C ALA A 347 11.80 2.13 -10.35
N ASP A 348 12.33 1.05 -9.75
CA ASP A 348 11.53 0.12 -8.96
C ASP A 348 10.80 0.81 -7.79
N ASP A 349 11.47 1.79 -7.17
CA ASP A 349 10.96 2.60 -6.06
C ASP A 349 10.42 3.97 -6.49
N VAL A 350 9.97 4.10 -7.74
CA VAL A 350 9.38 5.33 -8.27
C VAL A 350 8.29 5.88 -7.33
N ARG A 351 8.37 7.18 -7.07
CA ARG A 351 7.41 7.90 -6.23
C ARG A 351 6.44 8.68 -7.11
N ILE A 352 5.18 8.38 -6.98
CA ILE A 352 4.12 8.99 -7.80
C ILE A 352 3.09 9.64 -6.88
N LEU A 353 2.76 10.89 -7.17
CA LEU A 353 1.74 11.67 -6.46
C LEU A 353 0.70 12.15 -7.47
N ASP A 354 -0.58 11.93 -7.19
CA ASP A 354 -1.67 12.54 -7.95
C ASP A 354 -2.23 13.72 -7.16
N VAL A 355 -2.44 14.85 -7.81
CA VAL A 355 -2.73 16.13 -7.14
C VAL A 355 -3.89 16.84 -7.82
N ASN A 356 -4.81 17.35 -7.01
CA ASN A 356 -5.79 18.36 -7.41
C ASN A 356 -5.83 19.47 -6.35
N ASP A 357 -5.36 20.65 -6.71
CA ASP A 357 -5.22 21.82 -5.84
C ASP A 357 -4.40 21.49 -4.57
N THR A 358 -5.02 21.45 -3.40
CA THR A 358 -4.39 21.12 -2.12
C THR A 358 -4.58 19.66 -1.70
N THR A 359 -5.28 18.86 -2.48
CA THR A 359 -5.47 17.43 -2.23
C THR A 359 -4.45 16.62 -3.01
N ALA A 360 -3.80 15.69 -2.35
CA ALA A 360 -2.79 14.83 -2.94
C ALA A 360 -2.89 13.40 -2.41
N VAL A 361 -2.64 12.43 -3.26
CA VAL A 361 -2.61 11.01 -2.91
C VAL A 361 -1.41 10.32 -3.53
N ARG A 362 -0.76 9.44 -2.78
CA ARG A 362 0.27 8.58 -3.32
C ARG A 362 -0.32 7.52 -4.24
N VAL A 363 0.34 7.33 -5.39
CA VAL A 363 -0.04 6.33 -6.39
C VAL A 363 1.13 5.37 -6.60
N TYR A 364 0.86 4.07 -6.67
CA TYR A 364 1.85 3.08 -7.05
C TYR A 364 1.81 2.85 -8.56
N TYR A 365 2.96 2.50 -9.18
CA TYR A 365 3.04 2.34 -10.63
C TYR A 365 2.03 1.32 -11.18
N SER A 366 1.73 0.26 -10.41
CA SER A 366 0.74 -0.76 -10.79
C SER A 366 -0.67 -0.19 -10.97
N ARG A 367 -1.01 0.87 -10.22
CA ARG A 367 -2.30 1.59 -10.34
C ARG A 367 -2.48 2.23 -11.72
N LEU A 368 -1.39 2.60 -12.38
CA LEU A 368 -1.41 3.23 -13.70
C LEU A 368 -1.41 2.22 -14.87
N SER A 369 -1.36 0.92 -14.60
CA SER A 369 -1.32 -0.11 -15.64
C SER A 369 -2.47 0.04 -16.63
N GLY A 370 -2.17 0.07 -17.92
CA GLY A 370 -3.12 0.25 -19.01
C GLY A 370 -3.49 1.71 -19.30
N ALA A 371 -3.08 2.66 -18.48
CA ALA A 371 -3.33 4.09 -18.69
C ALA A 371 -2.48 4.64 -19.85
N VAL A 372 -2.99 5.68 -20.49
CA VAL A 372 -2.27 6.44 -21.53
C VAL A 372 -2.10 7.88 -21.04
N LEU A 373 -0.87 8.23 -20.67
CA LEU A 373 -0.56 9.56 -20.17
C LEU A 373 -0.34 10.54 -21.33
N GLU A 374 -1.08 11.63 -21.30
CA GLU A 374 -0.85 12.79 -22.14
C GLU A 374 -0.03 13.86 -21.40
N LYS A 375 0.43 14.88 -22.14
CA LYS A 375 1.21 15.98 -21.55
C LYS A 375 0.47 16.75 -20.47
N SER A 376 -0.85 16.88 -20.59
CA SER A 376 -1.73 17.57 -19.63
C SER A 376 -1.88 16.82 -18.31
N ASP A 377 -1.67 15.49 -18.33
CA ASP A 377 -1.86 14.63 -17.17
C ASP A 377 -0.66 14.64 -16.22
N VAL A 378 0.49 15.16 -16.71
CA VAL A 378 1.75 15.13 -15.96
C VAL A 378 2.21 16.55 -15.65
N ARG A 379 2.31 16.85 -14.35
CA ARG A 379 2.83 18.13 -13.86
C ARG A 379 4.36 18.14 -13.74
N TYR A 380 4.92 17.00 -13.32
CA TYR A 380 6.35 16.89 -13.07
C TYR A 380 6.83 15.44 -13.26
N CYS A 381 8.03 15.31 -13.81
CA CYS A 381 8.73 14.06 -13.99
C CYS A 381 10.23 14.30 -13.76
N ALA A 382 10.81 13.60 -12.80
CA ALA A 382 12.25 13.56 -12.56
C ALA A 382 12.84 12.23 -13.00
N VAL A 383 14.10 12.26 -13.41
CA VAL A 383 14.85 11.07 -13.80
C VAL A 383 16.20 11.05 -13.08
N ASN A 384 16.71 9.83 -12.84
CA ASN A 384 18.08 9.63 -12.33
C ASN A 384 19.12 9.66 -13.47
N ASP A 385 20.39 9.48 -13.12
CA ASP A 385 21.50 9.47 -14.09
C ASP A 385 21.40 8.31 -15.11
N ALA A 386 20.70 7.23 -14.77
CA ALA A 386 20.40 6.12 -15.69
C ALA A 386 19.24 6.44 -16.65
N GLY A 387 18.56 7.57 -16.47
CA GLY A 387 17.41 8.00 -17.26
C GLY A 387 16.09 7.36 -16.85
N GLU A 388 16.06 6.70 -15.69
CA GLU A 388 14.83 6.12 -15.12
C GLU A 388 14.05 7.17 -14.36
N ILE A 389 12.72 7.11 -14.47
CA ILE A 389 11.80 8.02 -13.76
C ILE A 389 11.82 7.66 -12.28
N THR A 390 12.18 8.63 -11.44
CA THR A 390 12.21 8.49 -9.96
C THR A 390 11.04 9.14 -9.28
N ASP A 391 10.53 10.24 -9.84
CA ASP A 391 9.41 11.00 -9.28
C ASP A 391 8.46 11.44 -10.40
N LEU A 392 7.18 11.34 -10.11
CA LEU A 392 6.11 11.73 -11.01
C LEU A 392 5.00 12.45 -10.23
N ILE A 393 4.54 13.60 -10.72
CA ILE A 393 3.34 14.26 -10.20
C ILE A 393 2.32 14.33 -11.33
N LEU A 394 1.13 13.81 -11.06
CA LEU A 394 -0.02 13.78 -11.96
C LEU A 394 -1.01 14.90 -11.62
N ASN A 395 -1.83 15.26 -12.60
CA ASN A 395 -2.86 16.31 -12.50
C ASN A 395 -4.26 15.68 -12.43
N ASP A 396 -4.71 15.23 -11.25
CA ASP A 396 -6.05 14.63 -11.06
C ASP A 396 -6.34 13.51 -12.09
N PHE A 397 -5.33 12.68 -12.32
CA PHE A 397 -5.40 11.68 -13.38
C PHE A 397 -6.12 10.40 -12.93
N THR A 398 -5.84 9.94 -11.71
CA THR A 398 -6.37 8.64 -11.25
C THR A 398 -7.80 8.71 -10.74
N GLY A 399 -8.25 9.89 -10.27
CA GLY A 399 -9.50 10.03 -9.55
C GLY A 399 -9.48 9.45 -8.12
N ASP A 400 -8.32 8.96 -7.64
CA ASP A 400 -8.17 8.39 -6.29
C ASP A 400 -8.16 9.46 -5.18
N LEU A 401 -8.21 10.73 -5.57
CA LEU A 401 -8.34 11.90 -4.69
C LEU A 401 -9.74 12.09 -4.09
N TYR A 402 -10.72 11.37 -4.58
CA TYR A 402 -12.13 11.54 -4.23
C TYR A 402 -12.66 10.35 -3.45
N GLU A 403 -13.73 10.58 -2.73
CA GLU A 403 -14.52 9.51 -2.15
C GLU A 403 -15.60 9.04 -3.13
N TYR A 404 -15.98 7.77 -3.00
CA TYR A 404 -17.01 7.15 -3.83
C TYR A 404 -18.04 6.51 -2.92
N GLY A 405 -19.30 6.84 -3.16
CA GLY A 405 -20.39 6.38 -2.31
C GLY A 405 -21.73 6.34 -3.04
N ILE A 406 -22.75 6.03 -2.30
CA ILE A 406 -24.13 5.95 -2.82
C ILE A 406 -24.97 7.04 -2.16
N ILE A 407 -25.53 7.95 -2.94
CA ILE A 407 -26.54 8.89 -2.46
C ILE A 407 -27.85 8.11 -2.29
N THR A 408 -28.31 7.96 -1.06
CA THR A 408 -29.55 7.21 -0.74
C THR A 408 -30.76 8.11 -0.61
N SER A 409 -30.55 9.41 -0.30
CA SER A 409 -31.60 10.43 -0.29
C SER A 409 -31.01 11.77 -0.71
N ALA A 410 -31.73 12.49 -1.55
CA ALA A 410 -31.36 13.83 -1.99
C ALA A 410 -32.59 14.74 -2.01
N LYS A 411 -32.55 15.80 -1.23
CA LYS A 411 -33.53 16.88 -1.24
C LYS A 411 -32.81 18.14 -1.70
N ASN A 412 -33.25 18.69 -2.81
CA ASN A 412 -32.74 19.94 -3.35
C ASN A 412 -33.87 20.96 -3.26
N GLU A 413 -33.75 21.95 -2.40
CA GLU A 413 -34.75 22.97 -2.16
C GLU A 413 -34.26 24.33 -2.70
N SER A 414 -35.07 24.93 -3.54
CA SER A 414 -34.84 26.28 -4.06
C SER A 414 -36.14 27.05 -3.97
N THR A 415 -36.13 28.13 -3.18
CA THR A 415 -37.23 29.08 -3.05
C THR A 415 -36.77 30.43 -3.52
N GLU A 416 -37.70 31.43 -3.61
CA GLU A 416 -37.35 32.81 -3.99
C GLU A 416 -36.35 33.47 -3.02
N THR A 417 -36.22 32.95 -1.80
CA THR A 417 -35.43 33.57 -0.72
C THR A 417 -34.33 32.69 -0.17
N SER A 418 -34.31 31.36 -0.48
CA SER A 418 -33.33 30.43 0.05
C SER A 418 -33.06 29.25 -0.90
N ILE A 419 -31.82 28.79 -0.87
CA ILE A 419 -31.39 27.57 -1.53
C ILE A 419 -30.78 26.68 -0.45
N SER A 420 -31.19 25.40 -0.40
CA SER A 420 -30.66 24.43 0.55
C SER A 420 -30.69 23.01 -0.04
N GLY A 421 -30.03 22.10 0.61
CA GLY A 421 -30.05 20.67 0.28
C GLY A 421 -29.87 19.80 1.52
N GLU A 422 -30.45 18.62 1.48
CA GLU A 422 -30.22 17.57 2.49
C GLU A 422 -29.90 16.29 1.75
N TYR A 423 -28.75 15.70 2.04
CA TYR A 423 -28.22 14.52 1.35
C TYR A 423 -27.86 13.45 2.36
N THR A 424 -28.36 12.24 2.15
CA THR A 424 -27.93 11.06 2.89
C THR A 424 -27.15 10.17 1.94
N TYR A 425 -25.98 9.72 2.35
CA TYR A 425 -25.08 8.94 1.52
C TYR A 425 -24.34 7.86 2.33
N LEU A 426 -23.92 6.81 1.63
CA LEU A 426 -23.12 5.70 2.17
C LEU A 426 -21.71 5.79 1.59
N VAL A 427 -20.70 5.71 2.47
CA VAL A 427 -19.30 5.52 2.10
C VAL A 427 -18.75 4.38 2.94
N GLY A 428 -18.15 3.36 2.30
CA GLY A 428 -17.65 2.18 3.02
C GLY A 428 -18.71 1.44 3.85
N GLY A 429 -20.00 1.54 3.46
CA GLY A 429 -21.12 0.97 4.20
C GLY A 429 -21.62 1.84 5.36
N GLU A 430 -20.96 2.95 5.68
CA GLU A 430 -21.39 3.87 6.74
C GLU A 430 -22.29 4.97 6.18
N LYS A 431 -23.39 5.24 6.90
CA LYS A 431 -24.39 6.23 6.52
C LYS A 431 -24.04 7.60 7.11
N GLN A 432 -24.03 8.61 6.25
CA GLN A 432 -23.81 10.00 6.63
C GLN A 432 -24.93 10.90 6.09
N THR A 433 -25.17 12.00 6.77
CA THR A 433 -26.16 13.01 6.34
C THR A 433 -25.51 14.38 6.39
N LEU A 434 -25.69 15.14 5.31
CA LEU A 434 -25.23 16.51 5.17
C LEU A 434 -26.40 17.42 4.82
N SER A 435 -26.49 18.54 5.52
CA SER A 435 -27.39 19.66 5.16
C SER A 435 -26.58 20.84 4.68
N THR A 436 -26.96 21.42 3.55
CA THR A 436 -26.35 22.63 2.99
C THR A 436 -27.24 23.83 3.14
N SER A 437 -26.65 25.00 3.36
CA SER A 437 -27.34 26.28 3.42
C SER A 437 -26.73 27.24 2.40
N GLY A 438 -27.55 27.94 1.67
CA GLY A 438 -27.12 28.87 0.62
C GLY A 438 -26.74 28.22 -0.71
N LYS A 439 -26.69 26.88 -0.78
CA LYS A 439 -26.43 26.12 -2.02
C LYS A 439 -27.17 24.80 -2.04
N SER A 440 -27.50 24.34 -3.26
CA SER A 440 -27.95 22.96 -3.53
C SER A 440 -26.89 22.28 -4.39
N LEU A 441 -26.62 21.01 -4.12
CA LEU A 441 -25.62 20.24 -4.89
C LEU A 441 -26.22 19.65 -6.18
N GLY A 442 -27.55 19.74 -6.36
CA GLY A 442 -28.25 19.15 -7.52
C GLY A 442 -28.08 17.63 -7.62
N ALA A 443 -27.73 16.96 -6.51
CA ALA A 443 -27.47 15.55 -6.51
C ALA A 443 -28.73 14.71 -6.73
N SER A 444 -28.55 13.56 -7.36
CA SER A 444 -29.58 12.51 -7.52
C SER A 444 -29.18 11.28 -6.72
N VAL A 445 -30.19 10.46 -6.39
CA VAL A 445 -29.97 9.15 -5.74
C VAL A 445 -29.19 8.22 -6.67
N GLY A 446 -28.22 7.51 -6.14
CA GLY A 446 -27.39 6.53 -6.84
C GLY A 446 -25.90 6.65 -6.53
N PRO A 447 -25.07 5.75 -7.08
CA PRO A 447 -23.62 5.78 -6.96
C PRO A 447 -23.03 7.06 -7.55
N ALA A 448 -22.09 7.65 -6.82
CA ALA A 448 -21.51 8.94 -7.18
C ALA A 448 -20.07 9.09 -6.66
N ARG A 449 -19.31 9.96 -7.35
CA ARG A 449 -18.08 10.55 -6.85
C ARG A 449 -18.42 11.73 -5.94
N LEU A 450 -17.81 11.75 -4.76
CA LEU A 450 -18.04 12.73 -3.73
C LEU A 450 -16.77 13.57 -3.51
N THR A 451 -16.89 14.89 -3.57
CA THR A 451 -15.84 15.79 -3.12
C THR A 451 -16.17 16.22 -1.70
N ILE A 452 -15.34 15.83 -0.74
CA ILE A 452 -15.51 16.15 0.67
C ILE A 452 -14.32 17.00 1.11
N GLU A 453 -14.58 18.20 1.62
CA GLU A 453 -13.58 19.12 2.15
C GLU A 453 -13.97 19.52 3.57
N ASN A 454 -13.02 19.47 4.50
CA ASN A 454 -13.25 19.77 5.91
C ASN A 454 -14.45 19.01 6.50
N GLY A 455 -14.64 17.75 6.10
CA GLY A 455 -15.75 16.91 6.53
C GLY A 455 -17.12 17.28 5.96
N GLN A 456 -17.17 18.17 4.96
CA GLN A 456 -18.40 18.61 4.31
C GLN A 456 -18.42 18.24 2.82
N LEU A 457 -19.54 17.69 2.37
CA LEU A 457 -19.78 17.37 0.97
C LEU A 457 -19.88 18.67 0.15
N GLN A 458 -18.97 18.86 -0.78
CA GLN A 458 -18.88 20.05 -1.64
C GLN A 458 -19.54 19.85 -3.00
N SER A 459 -19.35 18.68 -3.59
CA SER A 459 -19.94 18.36 -4.87
C SER A 459 -20.21 16.85 -5.01
N VAL A 460 -21.16 16.53 -5.88
CA VAL A 460 -21.55 15.15 -6.23
C VAL A 460 -21.52 15.02 -7.74
N ARG A 461 -20.86 14.00 -8.25
CA ARG A 461 -20.84 13.68 -9.68
C ARG A 461 -21.29 12.23 -9.88
N ALA A 462 -22.31 12.03 -10.71
CA ALA A 462 -22.76 10.69 -11.09
C ALA A 462 -21.64 9.92 -11.80
N LEU A 463 -21.61 8.61 -11.60
CA LEU A 463 -20.69 7.69 -12.26
C LEU A 463 -21.29 7.11 -13.52
N GLU A 464 -20.45 6.75 -14.47
CA GLU A 464 -20.82 5.94 -15.63
C GLU A 464 -21.11 4.51 -15.19
N GLN A 465 -21.83 3.74 -16.02
CA GLN A 465 -22.31 2.41 -15.62
C GLN A 465 -22.12 1.35 -16.69
N ILE A 466 -21.78 0.14 -16.25
CA ILE A 466 -21.75 -1.08 -17.04
C ILE A 466 -22.80 -2.02 -16.44
N LYS A 467 -23.84 -2.37 -17.20
CA LYS A 467 -24.91 -3.28 -16.77
C LYS A 467 -24.61 -4.70 -17.22
N ASN A 468 -24.77 -5.64 -16.31
CA ASN A 468 -24.63 -7.07 -16.57
C ASN A 468 -23.40 -7.38 -17.43
N PRO A 469 -22.19 -7.21 -16.89
CA PRO A 469 -20.96 -7.47 -17.61
C PRO A 469 -20.91 -8.93 -18.09
N ASP A 470 -20.23 -9.17 -19.21
CA ASP A 470 -20.10 -10.50 -19.82
C ASP A 470 -19.23 -11.41 -18.95
N SER A 471 -18.24 -10.84 -18.27
CA SER A 471 -17.44 -11.56 -17.29
C SER A 471 -17.01 -10.63 -16.13
N ILE A 472 -16.83 -11.23 -14.95
CA ILE A 472 -16.30 -10.58 -13.75
C ILE A 472 -15.14 -11.43 -13.24
N THR A 473 -13.96 -10.85 -13.22
CA THR A 473 -12.75 -11.44 -12.64
C THR A 473 -12.43 -10.78 -11.29
N GLN A 474 -11.33 -11.14 -10.69
CA GLN A 474 -10.82 -10.44 -9.51
C GLN A 474 -10.27 -9.04 -9.84
N LEU A 475 -9.79 -8.84 -11.07
CA LEU A 475 -9.13 -7.59 -11.48
C LEU A 475 -10.09 -6.60 -12.13
N GLY A 476 -11.21 -7.05 -12.66
CA GLY A 476 -12.13 -6.18 -13.40
C GLY A 476 -13.24 -6.93 -14.10
N VAL A 477 -13.90 -6.22 -15.00
CA VAL A 477 -15.03 -6.76 -15.80
C VAL A 477 -14.77 -6.56 -17.28
N THR A 478 -15.43 -7.38 -18.10
CA THR A 478 -15.52 -7.18 -19.56
C THR A 478 -16.96 -7.03 -20.00
N LYS A 479 -17.19 -6.19 -20.99
CA LYS A 479 -18.47 -6.01 -21.66
C LYS A 479 -18.26 -5.64 -23.11
N ASP A 480 -18.90 -6.37 -24.03
CA ASP A 480 -18.85 -6.10 -25.47
C ASP A 480 -17.41 -6.00 -26.05
N GLY A 481 -16.45 -6.72 -25.43
CA GLY A 481 -15.03 -6.74 -25.83
C GLY A 481 -14.17 -5.65 -25.18
N GLU A 482 -14.74 -4.74 -24.43
CA GLU A 482 -14.03 -3.75 -23.64
C GLU A 482 -13.81 -4.24 -22.20
N SER A 483 -12.80 -3.69 -21.51
CA SER A 483 -12.42 -4.11 -20.16
C SER A 483 -12.22 -2.91 -19.24
N TRP A 484 -12.72 -3.02 -18.01
CA TRP A 484 -12.53 -2.04 -16.93
C TRP A 484 -11.96 -2.74 -15.70
N LEU A 485 -10.98 -2.10 -15.09
CA LEU A 485 -10.33 -2.62 -13.88
C LEU A 485 -11.03 -2.11 -12.62
N PHE A 486 -11.04 -2.93 -11.58
CA PHE A 486 -11.49 -2.50 -10.25
C PHE A 486 -10.45 -1.58 -9.59
N TRP A 487 -10.94 -0.60 -8.85
CA TRP A 487 -10.17 0.11 -7.86
C TRP A 487 -9.92 -0.82 -6.66
N ASP A 488 -8.76 -0.69 -5.99
CA ASP A 488 -8.42 -1.54 -4.86
C ASP A 488 -9.45 -1.40 -3.72
N ASP A 489 -9.97 -0.17 -3.52
CA ASP A 489 -11.02 0.11 -2.53
C ASP A 489 -12.45 0.07 -3.12
N CYS A 490 -12.66 -0.67 -4.21
CA CYS A 490 -13.97 -0.80 -4.83
C CYS A 490 -14.98 -1.40 -3.87
N ALA A 491 -16.03 -0.66 -3.56
CA ALA A 491 -17.11 -1.13 -2.70
C ALA A 491 -18.17 -1.93 -3.50
N VAL A 492 -18.52 -3.10 -3.00
CA VAL A 492 -19.60 -3.93 -3.55
C VAL A 492 -20.78 -3.88 -2.60
N TYR A 493 -21.96 -3.52 -3.12
CA TYR A 493 -23.19 -3.42 -2.37
C TYR A 493 -24.24 -4.41 -2.89
N LEU A 494 -24.89 -5.09 -1.97
CA LEU A 494 -26.16 -5.75 -2.20
C LEU A 494 -27.28 -4.74 -1.99
N TYR A 495 -28.16 -4.57 -2.98
CA TYR A 495 -29.37 -3.74 -2.87
C TYR A 495 -30.60 -4.62 -2.80
N GLU A 496 -31.17 -4.74 -1.63
CA GLU A 496 -32.36 -5.54 -1.36
C GLU A 496 -33.30 -4.81 -0.38
N ASN A 497 -34.62 -4.98 -0.53
CA ASN A 497 -35.62 -4.35 0.34
C ASN A 497 -35.48 -2.82 0.49
N SER A 498 -35.04 -2.14 -0.57
CA SER A 498 -34.80 -0.70 -0.61
C SER A 498 -33.65 -0.22 0.30
N ASP A 499 -32.74 -1.11 0.67
CA ASP A 499 -31.56 -0.81 1.47
C ASP A 499 -30.29 -1.39 0.83
N TYR A 500 -29.12 -0.82 1.23
CA TYR A 500 -27.81 -1.23 0.77
C TYR A 500 -27.04 -1.86 1.91
N SER A 501 -26.44 -3.01 1.68
CA SER A 501 -25.51 -3.68 2.58
C SER A 501 -24.23 -4.04 1.84
N LEU A 502 -23.09 -4.10 2.55
CA LEU A 502 -21.83 -4.51 1.93
C LEU A 502 -21.88 -6.01 1.56
N LEU A 503 -21.32 -6.31 0.40
CA LEU A 503 -21.11 -7.66 -0.11
C LEU A 503 -19.63 -7.76 -0.50
N SER A 504 -18.99 -8.89 -0.29
CA SER A 504 -17.63 -9.07 -0.80
C SER A 504 -17.64 -9.35 -2.31
N LEU A 505 -16.57 -8.93 -3.00
CA LEU A 505 -16.38 -9.25 -4.43
C LEU A 505 -16.34 -10.77 -4.65
N THR A 506 -15.80 -11.50 -3.70
CA THR A 506 -15.72 -12.97 -3.74
C THR A 506 -17.12 -13.61 -3.65
N GLU A 507 -17.98 -13.15 -2.73
CA GLU A 507 -19.36 -13.61 -2.64
C GLU A 507 -20.16 -13.29 -3.92
N LEU A 508 -19.96 -12.09 -4.47
CA LEU A 508 -20.58 -11.71 -5.74
C LEU A 508 -20.16 -12.66 -6.86
N ARG A 509 -18.86 -12.92 -7.02
CA ARG A 509 -18.30 -13.80 -8.05
C ARG A 509 -18.77 -15.25 -7.92
N ASN A 510 -18.97 -15.73 -6.70
CA ASN A 510 -19.45 -17.10 -6.46
C ASN A 510 -20.95 -17.28 -6.80
N ASN A 511 -21.70 -16.19 -6.91
CA ASN A 511 -23.16 -16.20 -7.08
C ASN A 511 -23.64 -15.32 -8.24
N LEU A 512 -22.83 -15.15 -9.30
CA LEU A 512 -23.15 -14.24 -10.41
C LEU A 512 -24.55 -14.42 -11.00
N ASN A 513 -25.02 -15.66 -11.09
CA ASN A 513 -26.34 -15.98 -11.64
C ASN A 513 -27.51 -15.61 -10.71
N ALA A 514 -27.24 -15.19 -9.48
CA ALA A 514 -28.26 -14.78 -8.52
C ALA A 514 -28.56 -13.27 -8.57
N TYR A 515 -27.79 -12.50 -9.35
CA TYR A 515 -27.85 -11.06 -9.31
C TYR A 515 -27.87 -10.41 -10.70
N ASP A 516 -28.66 -9.34 -10.82
CA ASP A 516 -28.45 -8.29 -11.80
C ASP A 516 -27.34 -7.36 -11.28
N ILE A 517 -26.24 -7.25 -12.01
CA ILE A 517 -25.04 -6.54 -11.58
C ILE A 517 -24.87 -5.26 -12.38
N THR A 518 -24.62 -4.16 -11.70
CA THR A 518 -24.21 -2.90 -12.32
C THR A 518 -22.90 -2.44 -11.71
N CYS A 519 -21.89 -2.24 -12.54
CA CYS A 519 -20.60 -1.66 -12.16
C CYS A 519 -20.60 -0.17 -12.49
N TYR A 520 -20.09 0.65 -11.57
CA TYR A 520 -20.02 2.11 -11.72
C TYR A 520 -18.59 2.56 -11.72
N TYR A 521 -18.18 3.31 -12.75
CA TYR A 521 -16.81 3.76 -12.96
C TYR A 521 -16.77 5.28 -13.20
N ASP A 522 -15.63 5.89 -12.92
CA ASP A 522 -15.44 7.34 -13.04
C ASP A 522 -14.97 7.77 -14.42
N LYS A 523 -14.06 7.00 -15.02
CA LYS A 523 -13.48 7.21 -16.35
C LYS A 523 -13.05 5.85 -16.92
N ASP A 524 -12.76 5.80 -18.22
CA ASP A 524 -12.18 4.62 -18.83
C ASP A 524 -10.77 4.32 -18.27
N THR A 525 -10.35 3.05 -18.36
CA THR A 525 -9.08 2.59 -17.77
C THR A 525 -7.87 3.29 -18.38
N ASP A 526 -7.88 3.58 -19.68
CA ASP A 526 -6.82 4.30 -20.38
C ASP A 526 -6.72 5.77 -19.96
N ASP A 527 -7.82 6.38 -19.53
CA ASP A 527 -7.88 7.71 -18.92
C ASP A 527 -7.60 7.72 -17.40
N GLY A 528 -7.10 6.63 -16.85
CA GLY A 528 -6.76 6.48 -15.43
C GLY A 528 -7.93 6.09 -14.52
N GLY A 529 -9.13 5.89 -15.09
CA GLY A 529 -10.33 5.52 -14.32
C GLY A 529 -10.33 4.08 -13.81
N ARG A 530 -11.29 3.83 -12.91
CA ARG A 530 -11.52 2.50 -12.31
C ARG A 530 -13.01 2.31 -12.01
N ILE A 531 -13.43 1.05 -11.89
CA ILE A 531 -14.71 0.72 -11.28
C ILE A 531 -14.61 1.04 -9.79
N ARG A 532 -15.48 1.92 -9.30
CA ARG A 532 -15.49 2.43 -7.94
C ARG A 532 -16.51 1.75 -7.05
N ILE A 533 -17.66 1.41 -7.63
CA ILE A 533 -18.79 0.82 -6.91
C ILE A 533 -19.42 -0.25 -7.78
N VAL A 534 -19.78 -1.37 -7.16
CA VAL A 534 -20.62 -2.42 -7.78
C VAL A 534 -21.90 -2.54 -6.98
N VAL A 535 -23.02 -2.62 -7.65
CA VAL A 535 -24.34 -2.87 -7.05
C VAL A 535 -24.91 -4.16 -7.61
N ALA A 536 -25.17 -5.12 -6.74
CA ALA A 536 -25.83 -6.38 -7.02
C ALA A 536 -27.29 -6.32 -6.54
N ARG A 537 -28.23 -6.74 -7.39
CA ARG A 537 -29.65 -6.86 -7.05
C ARG A 537 -30.08 -8.29 -7.24
N PRO A 538 -30.71 -8.94 -6.25
CA PRO A 538 -31.25 -10.29 -6.44
C PRO A 538 -32.22 -10.32 -7.61
N ILE A 539 -32.18 -11.41 -8.43
CA ILE A 539 -33.06 -11.66 -9.57
C ILE A 539 -34.39 -12.20 -9.08
#